data_95eab2111bceb8b1b99a179cc5577887
#
_entry.id   95eab2111bceb8b1b99a179cc5577887
#
_cell.length_a   1.000
_cell.length_b   1.000
_cell.length_c   1.000
_cell.angle_alpha   90.00
_cell.angle_beta   90.00
_cell.angle_gamma   90.00
#
_symmetry.space_group_name_H-M   'P 1'
#
loop_
_entity.id
_entity.type
_entity.pdbx_description
1 polymer ?
#
loop_
_entity_poly.entity_id
_entity_poly.type
_entity_poly.pdbx_seq_one_letter_code
_entity_poly.pdbx_strand_id
1 'polypeptide(L)'
;MDGSPEPSGSAAPLLIACALGIEKLALRSGDRSGARGRVTVLRTGMGPQSAERAVRAALGAEQLLDAAVVASGFCAGLSPGMHPGDLVVADETRHAVGRTVCTDTELLVKAVARAVPGRRVHTGPLTGSDHVVRGHERAELLATGAIAVDMESAATLRSALSTGPRPVAAVRVVVDAPEHELVRIGTVRGGISAFRVLRAILPAFFEWHRSLLLPRR
;
A
#
# COMPACT_ATOMS: atom_id res chain seq x y z
N MET A 1 -9.98 -6.11 -48.26
CA MET A 1 -9.41 -6.80 -47.09
C MET A 1 -8.91 -5.73 -46.17
N ASP A 2 -9.80 -5.31 -45.28
CA ASP A 2 -9.52 -4.21 -44.34
C ASP A 2 -9.01 -4.86 -43.04
N GLY A 3 -7.69 -4.87 -42.92
CA GLY A 3 -6.97 -5.37 -41.75
C GLY A 3 -6.76 -4.26 -40.74
N SER A 4 -7.85 -3.86 -40.07
CA SER A 4 -7.69 -3.00 -38.88
C SER A 4 -6.86 -3.75 -37.85
N PRO A 5 -5.73 -3.19 -37.36
CA PRO A 5 -4.97 -3.84 -36.30
C PRO A 5 -5.83 -3.84 -35.04
N GLU A 6 -6.15 -5.04 -34.55
CA GLU A 6 -6.68 -5.20 -33.20
C GLU A 6 -5.78 -4.47 -32.23
N PRO A 7 -6.30 -3.62 -31.32
CA PRO A 7 -5.47 -3.02 -30.30
C PRO A 7 -5.00 -4.15 -29.38
N SER A 8 -3.76 -4.56 -29.49
CA SER A 8 -3.08 -5.39 -28.49
C SER A 8 -2.97 -4.60 -27.20
N GLY A 9 -4.10 -4.44 -26.51
CA GLY A 9 -4.21 -3.76 -25.24
C GLY A 9 -3.50 -4.56 -24.15
N SER A 10 -2.18 -4.40 -24.07
CA SER A 10 -1.43 -4.80 -22.89
C SER A 10 -2.11 -4.17 -21.68
N ALA A 11 -2.57 -4.99 -20.74
CA ALA A 11 -3.19 -4.48 -19.52
C ALA A 11 -2.23 -3.49 -18.84
N ALA A 12 -2.76 -2.36 -18.36
CA ALA A 12 -1.97 -1.34 -17.69
C ALA A 12 -1.07 -1.95 -16.61
N PRO A 13 0.15 -1.48 -16.42
CA PRO A 13 1.07 -2.03 -15.44
C PRO A 13 0.65 -1.72 -13.99
N LEU A 14 1.15 -2.52 -13.04
CA LEU A 14 0.97 -2.32 -11.61
C LEU A 14 2.33 -2.11 -10.94
N LEU A 15 2.49 -0.99 -10.26
CA LEU A 15 3.64 -0.69 -9.41
C LEU A 15 3.25 -0.87 -7.94
N ILE A 16 3.92 -1.78 -7.23
CA ILE A 16 3.77 -1.97 -5.78
C ILE A 16 5.02 -1.42 -5.11
N ALA A 17 4.88 -0.33 -4.36
CA ALA A 17 5.98 0.34 -3.66
C ALA A 17 6.02 -0.09 -2.18
N CYS A 18 7.20 -0.43 -1.68
CA CYS A 18 7.46 -0.81 -0.29
C CYS A 18 8.81 -0.27 0.18
N ALA A 19 8.97 -0.05 1.49
CA ALA A 19 10.18 0.57 2.04
C ALA A 19 11.33 -0.42 2.21
N LEU A 20 11.05 -1.59 2.81
CA LEU A 20 12.04 -2.50 3.34
C LEU A 20 12.33 -3.68 2.40
N GLY A 21 13.55 -4.23 2.53
CA GLY A 21 13.92 -5.45 1.80
C GLY A 21 13.04 -6.65 2.14
N ILE A 22 12.66 -6.78 3.42
CA ILE A 22 11.78 -7.86 3.89
C ILE A 22 10.35 -7.74 3.33
N GLU A 23 9.83 -6.53 3.19
CA GLU A 23 8.54 -6.26 2.56
C GLU A 23 8.57 -6.62 1.07
N LYS A 24 9.65 -6.20 0.37
CA LYS A 24 9.86 -6.55 -1.03
C LYS A 24 9.93 -8.07 -1.22
N LEU A 25 10.61 -8.78 -0.34
CA LEU A 25 10.70 -10.24 -0.38
C LEU A 25 9.32 -10.87 -0.19
N ALA A 26 8.53 -10.41 0.79
CA ALA A 26 7.17 -10.89 1.02
C ALA A 26 6.29 -10.69 -0.23
N LEU A 27 6.24 -9.48 -0.78
CA LEU A 27 5.46 -9.13 -1.95
C LEU A 27 5.90 -9.86 -3.23
N ARG A 28 7.20 -10.16 -3.37
CA ARG A 28 7.70 -10.94 -4.53
C ARG A 28 7.44 -12.43 -4.43
N SER A 29 7.33 -12.97 -3.22
CA SER A 29 7.10 -14.40 -2.96
C SER A 29 5.62 -14.77 -2.84
N GLY A 30 4.69 -13.81 -2.94
CA GLY A 30 3.25 -14.06 -2.93
C GLY A 30 2.75 -14.70 -4.23
N ASP A 31 1.50 -15.18 -4.19
CA ASP A 31 0.84 -15.75 -5.36
C ASP A 31 0.60 -14.67 -6.43
N ARG A 32 1.08 -14.92 -7.64
CA ARG A 32 1.00 -14.01 -8.78
C ARG A 32 0.08 -14.50 -9.90
N SER A 33 -0.62 -15.60 -9.69
CA SER A 33 -1.48 -16.24 -10.70
C SER A 33 -2.59 -15.31 -11.24
N GLY A 34 -3.05 -14.37 -10.40
CA GLY A 34 -4.07 -13.38 -10.77
C GLY A 34 -3.55 -12.12 -11.46
N ALA A 35 -2.24 -11.98 -11.66
CA ALA A 35 -1.65 -10.79 -12.27
C ALA A 35 -2.07 -10.62 -13.75
N ARG A 36 -2.35 -9.39 -14.16
CA ARG A 36 -2.56 -8.99 -15.55
C ARG A 36 -1.58 -7.88 -15.89
N GLY A 37 -0.89 -8.02 -17.00
CA GLY A 37 0.15 -7.09 -17.40
C GLY A 37 1.40 -7.15 -16.51
N ARG A 38 2.24 -6.12 -16.64
CA ARG A 38 3.51 -6.02 -15.90
C ARG A 38 3.24 -5.67 -14.43
N VAL A 39 3.84 -6.43 -13.51
CA VAL A 39 3.84 -6.15 -12.08
C VAL A 39 5.26 -5.88 -11.59
N THR A 40 5.51 -4.69 -11.09
CA THR A 40 6.80 -4.27 -10.54
C THR A 40 6.70 -4.06 -9.04
N VAL A 41 7.55 -4.72 -8.26
CA VAL A 41 7.71 -4.47 -6.82
C VAL A 41 8.96 -3.62 -6.60
N LEU A 42 8.73 -2.35 -6.28
CA LEU A 42 9.76 -1.33 -6.07
C LEU A 42 10.09 -1.23 -4.58
N ARG A 43 11.38 -1.38 -4.23
CA ARG A 43 11.86 -0.98 -2.92
C ARG A 43 12.26 0.49 -2.97
N THR A 44 11.59 1.32 -2.18
CA THR A 44 11.83 2.77 -2.13
C THR A 44 12.95 3.16 -1.17
N GLY A 45 13.21 2.35 -0.13
CA GLY A 45 13.93 2.76 1.06
C GLY A 45 12.99 3.45 2.06
N MET A 46 13.50 3.69 3.26
CA MET A 46 12.73 4.30 4.36
C MET A 46 12.61 5.82 4.19
N GLY A 47 11.47 6.34 4.61
CA GLY A 47 11.16 7.76 4.72
C GLY A 47 10.59 8.40 3.44
N PRO A 48 9.92 9.55 3.61
CA PRO A 48 9.13 10.18 2.55
C PRO A 48 9.97 10.64 1.35
N GLN A 49 11.17 11.15 1.59
CA GLN A 49 12.07 11.62 0.52
C GLN A 49 12.59 10.47 -0.35
N SER A 50 12.90 9.32 0.27
CA SER A 50 13.34 8.13 -0.46
C SER A 50 12.21 7.57 -1.32
N ALA A 51 10.99 7.51 -0.76
CA ALA A 51 9.79 7.09 -1.47
C ALA A 51 9.51 7.99 -2.68
N GLU A 52 9.54 9.31 -2.50
CA GLU A 52 9.32 10.28 -3.56
C GLU A 52 10.30 10.10 -4.72
N ARG A 53 11.62 10.05 -4.44
CA ARG A 53 12.64 9.87 -5.48
C ARG A 53 12.47 8.56 -6.24
N ALA A 54 12.29 7.47 -5.50
CA ALA A 54 12.21 6.14 -6.12
C ALA A 54 10.96 5.98 -6.99
N VAL A 55 9.81 6.49 -6.53
CA VAL A 55 8.54 6.41 -7.27
C VAL A 55 8.59 7.27 -8.51
N ARG A 56 9.06 8.53 -8.43
CA ARG A 56 9.22 9.40 -9.60
C ARG A 56 10.15 8.80 -10.64
N ALA A 57 11.30 8.27 -10.22
CA ALA A 57 12.24 7.63 -11.12
C ALA A 57 11.63 6.39 -11.81
N ALA A 58 10.90 5.56 -11.06
CA ALA A 58 10.27 4.37 -11.61
C ALA A 58 9.16 4.72 -12.62
N LEU A 59 8.31 5.70 -12.31
CA LEU A 59 7.19 6.11 -13.16
C LEU A 59 7.62 6.95 -14.37
N GLY A 60 8.86 7.44 -14.40
CA GLY A 60 9.47 8.04 -15.60
C GLY A 60 9.90 7.01 -16.66
N ALA A 61 9.91 5.71 -16.32
CA ALA A 61 10.22 4.67 -17.29
C ALA A 61 8.98 4.37 -18.17
N GLU A 62 9.17 4.31 -19.49
CA GLU A 62 8.10 4.09 -20.49
C GLU A 62 7.15 2.95 -20.12
N GLN A 63 7.69 1.85 -19.64
CA GLN A 63 6.94 0.65 -19.27
C GLN A 63 6.06 0.79 -18.01
N LEU A 64 6.09 1.93 -17.32
CA LEU A 64 5.32 2.23 -16.10
C LEU A 64 4.57 3.57 -16.18
N LEU A 65 4.55 4.22 -17.35
CA LEU A 65 3.92 5.54 -17.52
C LEU A 65 2.46 5.55 -17.02
N ASP A 66 1.69 4.50 -17.33
CA ASP A 66 0.26 4.38 -16.98
C ASP A 66 0.02 3.42 -15.80
N ALA A 67 1.05 3.12 -15.02
CA ALA A 67 0.95 2.16 -13.94
C ALA A 67 -0.04 2.62 -12.85
N ALA A 68 -0.95 1.73 -12.44
CA ALA A 68 -1.60 1.87 -11.15
C ALA A 68 -0.57 1.69 -10.02
N VAL A 69 -0.72 2.40 -8.91
CA VAL A 69 0.28 2.39 -7.82
C VAL A 69 -0.34 1.96 -6.51
N VAL A 70 0.25 0.95 -5.88
CA VAL A 70 -0.08 0.52 -4.52
C VAL A 70 1.10 0.78 -3.60
N ALA A 71 0.92 1.60 -2.56
CA ALA A 71 1.84 1.68 -1.44
C ALA A 71 1.54 0.54 -0.46
N SER A 72 2.51 -0.35 -0.20
CA SER A 72 2.30 -1.50 0.68
C SER A 72 3.50 -1.74 1.58
N GLY A 73 3.28 -2.40 2.72
CA GLY A 73 4.31 -2.65 3.73
C GLY A 73 3.73 -2.58 5.15
N PHE A 74 4.54 -2.16 6.09
CA PHE A 74 4.19 -2.10 7.51
C PHE A 74 3.78 -0.70 7.96
N CYS A 75 2.97 -0.63 9.03
CA CYS A 75 2.58 0.62 9.69
C CYS A 75 2.46 0.45 11.21
N ALA A 76 2.37 1.57 11.91
CA ALA A 76 1.88 1.61 13.28
C ALA A 76 0.38 1.93 13.27
N GLY A 77 -0.41 1.13 14.00
CA GLY A 77 -1.82 1.41 14.27
C GLY A 77 -1.94 2.49 15.32
N LEU A 78 -2.91 3.37 15.18
CA LEU A 78 -3.21 4.45 16.13
C LEU A 78 -4.50 4.20 16.91
N SER A 79 -5.47 3.55 16.28
CA SER A 79 -6.78 3.31 16.91
C SER A 79 -6.72 2.22 17.97
N PRO A 80 -7.44 2.38 19.11
CA PRO A 80 -7.58 1.32 20.11
C PRO A 80 -8.14 0.03 19.50
N GLY A 81 -7.71 -1.10 20.00
CA GLY A 81 -8.14 -2.43 19.54
C GLY A 81 -7.53 -2.89 18.22
N MET A 82 -6.58 -2.16 17.65
CA MET A 82 -5.73 -2.68 16.58
C MET A 82 -4.65 -3.61 17.14
N HIS A 83 -4.36 -4.67 16.40
CA HIS A 83 -3.36 -5.66 16.80
C HIS A 83 -2.32 -5.91 15.71
N PRO A 84 -1.09 -6.31 16.07
CA PRO A 84 -0.10 -6.75 15.09
C PRO A 84 -0.65 -7.88 14.19
N GLY A 85 -0.52 -7.67 12.88
CA GLY A 85 -1.08 -8.54 11.84
C GLY A 85 -2.46 -8.15 11.34
N ASP A 86 -3.11 -7.14 11.93
CA ASP A 86 -4.26 -6.49 11.32
C ASP A 86 -3.84 -5.71 10.06
N LEU A 87 -4.81 -5.35 9.25
CA LEU A 87 -4.58 -4.62 8.02
C LEU A 87 -5.26 -3.26 8.04
N VAL A 88 -4.60 -2.31 7.41
CA VAL A 88 -5.16 -0.98 7.11
C VAL A 88 -5.25 -0.85 5.60
N VAL A 89 -6.46 -0.67 5.09
CA VAL A 89 -6.74 -0.25 3.73
C VAL A 89 -7.12 1.22 3.80
N ALA A 90 -6.23 2.10 3.39
CA ALA A 90 -6.47 3.53 3.51
C ALA A 90 -7.54 3.99 2.51
N ASP A 91 -8.49 4.80 2.97
CA ASP A 91 -9.39 5.58 2.10
C ASP A 91 -8.70 6.83 1.57
N GLU A 92 -7.80 7.39 2.38
CA GLU A 92 -6.89 8.46 1.97
C GLU A 92 -5.55 8.37 2.70
N THR A 93 -4.52 8.94 2.09
CA THR A 93 -3.25 9.21 2.77
C THR A 93 -3.12 10.70 3.05
N ARG A 94 -2.59 11.06 4.23
CA ARG A 94 -2.43 12.45 4.68
C ARG A 94 -0.97 12.80 4.89
N HIS A 95 -0.62 14.04 4.63
CA HIS A 95 0.67 14.65 4.98
C HIS A 95 0.49 16.13 5.32
N ALA A 96 1.53 16.80 5.78
CA ALA A 96 1.44 18.19 6.31
C ALA A 96 0.75 19.21 5.37
N VAL A 97 0.83 19.00 4.04
CA VAL A 97 0.33 19.97 3.05
C VAL A 97 -0.85 19.44 2.22
N GLY A 98 -1.47 18.33 2.62
CA GLY A 98 -2.64 17.84 1.89
C GLY A 98 -2.95 16.36 2.06
N ARG A 99 -3.86 15.88 1.26
CA ARG A 99 -4.32 14.49 1.26
C ARG A 99 -4.39 13.92 -0.16
N THR A 100 -4.31 12.62 -0.26
CA THR A 100 -4.52 11.85 -1.49
C THR A 100 -5.59 10.81 -1.24
N VAL A 101 -6.72 10.91 -1.94
CA VAL A 101 -7.82 9.94 -1.87
C VAL A 101 -7.41 8.67 -2.62
N CYS A 102 -7.66 7.52 -2.03
CA CYS A 102 -7.39 6.22 -2.64
C CYS A 102 -8.52 5.78 -3.57
N THR A 103 -8.17 5.03 -4.60
CA THR A 103 -9.09 4.59 -5.64
C THR A 103 -9.77 3.27 -5.26
N ASP A 104 -11.11 3.22 -5.37
CA ASP A 104 -11.93 2.00 -5.18
C ASP A 104 -11.62 1.23 -3.88
N THR A 105 -11.51 1.97 -2.77
CA THR A 105 -11.15 1.44 -1.45
C THR A 105 -12.08 0.31 -1.00
N GLU A 106 -13.39 0.41 -1.21
CA GLU A 106 -14.35 -0.62 -0.78
C GLU A 106 -14.09 -1.98 -1.46
N LEU A 107 -13.77 -1.97 -2.77
CA LEU A 107 -13.42 -3.18 -3.50
C LEU A 107 -12.14 -3.79 -2.93
N LEU A 108 -11.14 -2.95 -2.67
CA LEU A 108 -9.86 -3.39 -2.14
C LEU A 108 -10.01 -3.96 -0.72
N VAL A 109 -10.85 -3.36 0.14
CA VAL A 109 -11.20 -3.91 1.47
C VAL A 109 -11.78 -5.32 1.36
N LYS A 110 -12.76 -5.51 0.46
CA LYS A 110 -13.37 -6.83 0.25
C LYS A 110 -12.37 -7.86 -0.27
N ALA A 111 -11.49 -7.45 -1.19
CA ALA A 111 -10.45 -8.32 -1.73
C ALA A 111 -9.40 -8.71 -0.67
N VAL A 112 -8.96 -7.75 0.14
CA VAL A 112 -8.01 -7.98 1.24
C VAL A 112 -8.61 -8.91 2.30
N ALA A 113 -9.87 -8.68 2.70
CA ALA A 113 -10.56 -9.53 3.68
C ALA A 113 -10.68 -11.00 3.21
N ARG A 114 -10.92 -11.22 1.91
CA ARG A 114 -10.93 -12.58 1.32
C ARG A 114 -9.55 -13.22 1.29
N ALA A 115 -8.50 -12.44 1.01
CA ALA A 115 -7.14 -12.96 0.90
C ALA A 115 -6.56 -13.42 2.27
N VAL A 116 -7.02 -12.83 3.36
CA VAL A 116 -6.53 -13.13 4.72
C VAL A 116 -7.70 -13.32 5.71
N PRO A 117 -8.48 -14.39 5.56
CA PRO A 117 -9.59 -14.67 6.44
C PRO A 117 -9.12 -14.78 7.90
N GLY A 118 -9.89 -14.19 8.82
CA GLY A 118 -9.57 -14.16 10.25
C GLY A 118 -8.65 -13.01 10.69
N ARG A 119 -8.21 -12.13 9.76
CA ARG A 119 -7.55 -10.88 10.11
C ARG A 119 -8.54 -9.72 10.03
N ARG A 120 -8.40 -8.76 10.95
CA ARG A 120 -9.20 -7.53 10.90
C ARG A 120 -8.66 -6.62 9.82
N VAL A 121 -9.58 -6.02 9.06
CA VAL A 121 -9.28 -5.00 8.07
C VAL A 121 -9.91 -3.71 8.53
N HIS A 122 -9.09 -2.72 8.80
CA HIS A 122 -9.48 -1.37 9.20
C HIS A 122 -9.45 -0.46 7.98
N THR A 123 -10.39 0.48 7.91
CA THR A 123 -10.46 1.46 6.82
C THR A 123 -10.54 2.86 7.40
N GLY A 124 -9.74 3.77 6.88
CA GLY A 124 -9.69 5.16 7.31
C GLY A 124 -8.40 5.85 6.89
N PRO A 125 -8.17 7.09 7.35
CA PRO A 125 -7.00 7.87 6.97
C PRO A 125 -5.69 7.30 7.51
N LEU A 126 -4.70 7.16 6.59
CA LEU A 126 -3.32 6.82 6.91
C LEU A 126 -2.45 8.08 6.82
N THR A 127 -1.87 8.49 7.94
CA THR A 127 -1.02 9.68 7.97
C THR A 127 0.46 9.34 7.74
N GLY A 128 1.16 10.25 7.07
CA GLY A 128 2.60 10.15 6.87
C GLY A 128 3.38 10.84 7.98
N SER A 129 4.53 10.26 8.36
CA SER A 129 5.53 10.88 9.24
C SER A 129 6.91 10.79 8.57
N ASP A 130 7.85 11.65 8.97
CA ASP A 130 9.25 11.58 8.54
C ASP A 130 10.14 10.82 9.54
N HIS A 131 9.57 10.40 10.66
CA HIS A 131 10.23 9.65 11.73
C HIS A 131 9.32 8.58 12.34
N VAL A 132 9.88 7.76 13.23
CA VAL A 132 9.10 6.72 13.96
C VAL A 132 8.30 7.38 15.07
N VAL A 133 6.98 7.40 14.93
CA VAL A 133 6.03 7.97 15.87
C VAL A 133 5.87 7.10 17.11
N ARG A 134 5.98 7.71 18.31
CA ARG A 134 5.92 7.02 19.60
C ARG A 134 5.18 7.84 20.67
N GLY A 135 4.74 7.16 21.72
CA GLY A 135 4.21 7.78 22.93
C GLY A 135 3.06 8.76 22.64
N HIS A 136 3.14 9.98 23.19
CA HIS A 136 2.12 11.01 23.13
C HIS A 136 1.75 11.44 21.69
N GLU A 137 2.72 11.48 20.79
CA GLU A 137 2.51 11.85 19.39
C GLU A 137 1.48 10.95 18.69
N ARG A 138 1.39 9.66 19.09
CA ARG A 138 0.35 8.76 18.57
C ARG A 138 -1.05 9.24 18.90
N ALA A 139 -1.26 9.75 20.13
CA ALA A 139 -2.54 10.29 20.55
C ALA A 139 -2.89 11.57 19.81
N GLU A 140 -1.89 12.42 19.53
CA GLU A 140 -2.07 13.63 18.73
C GLU A 140 -2.48 13.28 17.29
N LEU A 141 -1.82 12.33 16.65
CA LEU A 141 -2.18 11.88 15.30
C LEU A 141 -3.58 11.23 15.28
N LEU A 142 -3.91 10.40 16.27
CA LEU A 142 -5.26 9.83 16.39
C LEU A 142 -6.32 10.93 16.52
N ALA A 143 -6.06 11.99 17.28
CA ALA A 143 -6.97 13.11 17.44
C ALA A 143 -7.23 13.85 16.11
N THR A 144 -6.36 13.74 15.11
CA THR A 144 -6.62 14.24 13.75
C THR A 144 -7.58 13.35 12.95
N GLY A 145 -8.01 12.22 13.50
CA GLY A 145 -8.81 11.20 12.83
C GLY A 145 -8.00 10.18 12.02
N ALA A 146 -6.67 10.22 12.07
CA ALA A 146 -5.84 9.20 11.44
C ALA A 146 -5.94 7.88 12.23
N ILE A 147 -6.09 6.75 11.53
CA ILE A 147 -6.19 5.43 12.17
C ILE A 147 -4.86 4.67 12.21
N ALA A 148 -3.91 5.08 11.38
CA ALA A 148 -2.58 4.50 11.31
C ALA A 148 -1.56 5.53 10.80
N VAL A 149 -0.27 5.25 11.00
CA VAL A 149 0.85 6.07 10.53
C VAL A 149 1.94 5.21 9.92
N ASP A 150 2.53 5.70 8.83
CA ASP A 150 3.75 5.17 8.22
C ASP A 150 4.66 6.30 7.72
N MET A 151 5.74 5.95 7.06
CA MET A 151 6.72 6.96 6.61
C MET A 151 6.71 7.14 5.07
N GLU A 152 6.00 6.33 4.30
CA GLU A 152 6.17 6.29 2.84
C GLU A 152 4.88 6.43 2.03
N SER A 153 3.72 5.99 2.55
CA SER A 153 2.49 5.92 1.75
C SER A 153 2.08 7.27 1.18
N ALA A 154 2.03 8.31 2.02
CA ALA A 154 1.61 9.63 1.56
C ALA A 154 2.55 10.20 0.49
N ALA A 155 3.86 10.05 0.66
CA ALA A 155 4.85 10.48 -0.32
C ALA A 155 4.77 9.66 -1.62
N THR A 156 4.56 8.33 -1.51
CA THR A 156 4.39 7.43 -2.66
C THR A 156 3.19 7.84 -3.51
N LEU A 157 1.99 7.98 -2.90
CA LEU A 157 0.78 8.26 -3.67
C LEU A 157 0.78 9.69 -4.24
N ARG A 158 1.24 10.67 -3.47
CA ARG A 158 1.41 12.04 -3.96
C ARG A 158 2.37 12.09 -5.15
N SER A 159 3.51 11.43 -5.05
CA SER A 159 4.50 11.39 -6.13
C SER A 159 3.96 10.67 -7.36
N ALA A 160 3.18 9.60 -7.17
CA ALA A 160 2.52 8.93 -8.28
C ALA A 160 1.57 9.87 -9.03
N LEU A 161 0.72 10.60 -8.32
CA LEU A 161 -0.22 11.53 -8.94
C LEU A 161 0.46 12.76 -9.56
N SER A 162 1.63 13.18 -9.06
CA SER A 162 2.39 14.29 -9.65
C SER A 162 2.99 13.96 -11.03
N THR A 163 3.09 12.67 -11.38
CA THR A 163 3.57 12.22 -12.69
C THR A 163 2.43 11.97 -13.70
N GLY A 164 1.19 12.20 -13.29
CA GLY A 164 -0.01 12.06 -14.13
C GLY A 164 -1.16 11.36 -13.39
N PRO A 165 -2.42 11.51 -13.87
CA PRO A 165 -3.58 10.88 -13.28
C PRO A 165 -3.47 9.35 -13.39
N ARG A 166 -3.67 8.65 -12.28
CA ARG A 166 -3.61 7.19 -12.20
C ARG A 166 -4.33 6.65 -10.98
N PRO A 167 -4.76 5.39 -10.98
CA PRO A 167 -5.28 4.75 -9.78
C PRO A 167 -4.19 4.58 -8.72
N VAL A 168 -4.53 4.91 -7.47
CA VAL A 168 -3.62 4.80 -6.32
C VAL A 168 -4.30 4.15 -5.13
N ALA A 169 -3.59 3.33 -4.38
CA ALA A 169 -4.08 2.69 -3.16
C ALA A 169 -2.96 2.54 -2.12
N ALA A 170 -3.33 2.44 -0.85
CA ALA A 170 -2.41 2.11 0.23
C ALA A 170 -2.98 0.99 1.10
N VAL A 171 -2.18 -0.08 1.29
CA VAL A 171 -2.52 -1.23 2.14
C VAL A 171 -1.33 -1.54 3.02
N ARG A 172 -1.54 -1.52 4.34
CA ARG A 172 -0.49 -1.72 5.33
C ARG A 172 -0.84 -2.85 6.30
N VAL A 173 0.18 -3.54 6.77
CA VAL A 173 0.08 -4.51 7.86
C VAL A 173 0.52 -3.83 9.15
N VAL A 174 -0.33 -3.86 10.17
CA VAL A 174 0.00 -3.32 11.48
C VAL A 174 1.07 -4.19 12.12
N VAL A 175 2.18 -3.59 12.52
CA VAL A 175 3.27 -4.26 13.26
C VAL A 175 3.42 -3.72 14.67
N ASP A 176 2.86 -2.55 14.94
CA ASP A 176 2.93 -1.84 16.20
C ASP A 176 1.58 -1.14 16.46
N ALA A 177 1.06 -1.21 17.68
CA ALA A 177 -0.26 -0.68 18.05
C ALA A 177 -0.23 -0.14 19.50
N PRO A 178 -1.18 0.73 19.90
CA PRO A 178 -1.15 1.38 21.22
C PRO A 178 -1.01 0.43 22.41
N GLU A 179 -1.66 -0.73 22.36
CA GLU A 179 -1.63 -1.74 23.41
C GLU A 179 -0.49 -2.76 23.24
N HIS A 180 0.26 -2.66 22.15
CA HIS A 180 1.33 -3.58 21.76
C HIS A 180 2.52 -2.80 21.21
N GLU A 181 3.01 -1.81 21.93
CA GLU A 181 4.23 -1.09 21.52
C GLU A 181 5.39 -2.09 21.38
N LEU A 182 6.09 -1.99 20.25
CA LEU A 182 7.32 -2.75 20.00
C LEU A 182 8.41 -2.28 20.98
N VAL A 183 8.29 -2.72 22.24
CA VAL A 183 9.23 -2.37 23.31
C VAL A 183 10.57 -3.10 23.17
N ARG A 184 10.73 -4.00 22.24
CA ARG A 184 12.02 -4.62 21.84
C ARG A 184 11.86 -5.45 20.58
N ILE A 185 12.86 -5.42 19.75
CA ILE A 185 13.22 -6.31 18.64
C ILE A 185 13.27 -7.82 19.08
N GLY A 186 12.33 -8.28 19.84
CA GLY A 186 12.27 -9.64 20.39
C GLY A 186 11.15 -10.49 19.81
N THR A 187 10.32 -9.92 18.95
CA THR A 187 9.18 -10.68 18.44
C THR A 187 9.42 -11.16 17.01
N VAL A 188 10.39 -12.07 16.86
CA VAL A 188 10.53 -12.92 15.65
C VAL A 188 9.16 -13.45 15.20
N ARG A 189 8.27 -13.79 16.14
CA ARG A 189 6.90 -14.24 15.84
C ARG A 189 6.02 -13.14 15.21
N GLY A 190 6.10 -11.90 15.68
CA GLY A 190 5.36 -10.77 15.10
C GLY A 190 5.82 -10.44 13.68
N GLY A 191 7.13 -10.41 13.47
CA GLY A 191 7.72 -10.19 12.16
C GLY A 191 7.38 -11.30 11.14
N ILE A 192 7.40 -12.56 11.56
CA ILE A 192 7.00 -13.70 10.72
C ILE A 192 5.51 -13.63 10.39
N SER A 193 4.66 -13.25 11.35
CA SER A 193 3.23 -13.07 11.11
C SER A 193 2.96 -11.97 10.09
N ALA A 194 3.56 -10.78 10.28
CA ALA A 194 3.39 -9.65 9.37
C ALA A 194 3.91 -9.96 7.96
N PHE A 195 5.04 -10.65 7.85
CA PHE A 195 5.57 -11.13 6.56
C PHE A 195 4.57 -12.04 5.84
N ARG A 196 4.00 -13.01 6.56
CA ARG A 196 3.01 -13.95 5.98
C ARG A 196 1.75 -13.22 5.52
N VAL A 197 1.26 -12.28 6.31
CA VAL A 197 0.10 -11.46 5.96
C VAL A 197 0.40 -10.62 4.73
N LEU A 198 1.52 -9.91 4.70
CA LEU A 198 1.92 -9.08 3.57
C LEU A 198 2.10 -9.89 2.28
N ARG A 199 2.61 -11.12 2.39
CA ARG A 199 2.69 -12.06 1.27
C ARG A 199 1.31 -12.49 0.78
N ALA A 200 0.39 -12.78 1.71
CA ALA A 200 -0.92 -13.33 1.41
C ALA A 200 -1.88 -12.32 0.75
N ILE A 201 -1.70 -11.00 0.98
CA ILE A 201 -2.59 -9.97 0.40
C ILE A 201 -2.28 -9.64 -1.05
N LEU A 202 -1.20 -10.13 -1.63
CA LEU A 202 -0.80 -9.82 -3.01
C LEU A 202 -1.91 -10.08 -4.04
N PRO A 203 -2.67 -11.21 -4.00
CA PRO A 203 -3.79 -11.44 -4.92
C PRO A 203 -4.88 -10.37 -4.87
N ALA A 204 -5.11 -9.73 -3.70
CA ALA A 204 -6.07 -8.65 -3.56
C ALA A 204 -5.68 -7.41 -4.39
N PHE A 205 -4.38 -7.13 -4.53
CA PHE A 205 -3.91 -6.04 -5.40
C PHE A 205 -4.17 -6.33 -6.87
N PHE A 206 -4.06 -7.58 -7.29
CA PHE A 206 -4.37 -7.97 -8.66
C PHE A 206 -5.87 -7.94 -8.94
N GLU A 207 -6.70 -8.29 -7.96
CA GLU A 207 -8.14 -8.18 -8.09
C GLU A 207 -8.58 -6.71 -8.23
N TRP A 208 -8.07 -5.84 -7.35
CA TRP A 208 -8.29 -4.40 -7.43
C TRP A 208 -7.81 -3.84 -8.78
N HIS A 209 -6.60 -4.18 -9.20
CA HIS A 209 -6.04 -3.73 -10.47
C HIS A 209 -6.88 -4.16 -11.68
N ARG A 210 -7.36 -5.41 -11.70
CA ARG A 210 -8.24 -5.89 -12.77
C ARG A 210 -9.57 -5.14 -12.83
N SER A 211 -10.14 -4.77 -11.70
CA SER A 211 -11.40 -4.03 -11.67
C SER A 211 -11.29 -2.65 -12.31
N LEU A 212 -10.12 -2.04 -12.24
CA LEU A 212 -9.84 -0.74 -12.86
C LEU A 212 -9.77 -0.80 -14.39
N LEU A 213 -9.53 -1.99 -14.94
CA LEU A 213 -9.45 -2.23 -16.39
C LEU A 213 -10.82 -2.51 -17.00
N LEU A 214 -11.85 -2.71 -16.18
CA LEU A 214 -13.21 -2.96 -16.67
C LEU A 214 -13.91 -1.63 -16.97
N PRO A 215 -14.71 -1.54 -18.06
CA PRO A 215 -15.54 -0.36 -18.33
C PRO A 215 -16.45 -0.09 -17.12
N ARG A 216 -16.42 1.13 -16.60
CA ARG A 216 -17.41 1.55 -15.59
C ARG A 216 -18.76 1.70 -16.29
N ARG A 217 -19.74 0.91 -15.86
CA ARG A 217 -21.14 1.00 -16.34
C ARG A 217 -21.85 2.15 -15.65
#